data_36af26b336b329d4c783c4cee623bb7d
#
_entry.id   36af26b336b329d4c783c4cee623bb7d
#
_cell.length_a   1.000
_cell.length_b   1.000
_cell.length_c   1.000
_cell.angle_alpha   90.00
_cell.angle_beta   90.00
_cell.angle_gamma   90.00
#
_symmetry.space_group_name_H-M   'P 1'
#
loop_
_entity.id
_entity.type
_entity.pdbx_description
1 polymer ?
#
loop_
_entity_poly.entity_id
_entity_poly.type
_entity_poly.pdbx_seq_one_letter_code
_entity_poly.pdbx_strand_id
1 'polypeptide(L)'
;MRICLEQSAFPGVIRVTEKVAHDVELVSGKKPQILVEKEIPETLESSGEDWTIIAATKGKSSFLKKLEEAGSAELKELEQKRECYAWIFPEIKNRTKSNLLVIAGSDKRGTIYGLFHLSEMLGVSPFVDWCGLMPPKQEKIELREDMACISKEPSVRYRG
;
A
#
# COMPACT_ATOMS: atom_id res chain seq x y z
N MET A 1 4.98 -0.82 -12.69
CA MET A 1 4.65 -0.73 -11.24
C MET A 1 5.33 -1.85 -10.47
N ARG A 2 5.76 -1.59 -9.24
CA ARG A 2 6.29 -2.60 -8.30
C ARG A 2 5.70 -2.41 -6.91
N ILE A 3 5.60 -3.51 -6.14
CA ILE A 3 5.14 -3.50 -4.75
C ILE A 3 6.25 -4.08 -3.89
N CYS A 4 6.73 -3.30 -2.93
CA CYS A 4 7.85 -3.63 -2.06
C CYS A 4 7.37 -3.95 -0.65
N LEU A 5 7.93 -5.00 -0.06
CA LEU A 5 7.73 -5.39 1.34
C LEU A 5 9.07 -5.71 1.98
N GLU A 6 9.13 -5.61 3.30
CA GLU A 6 10.25 -6.15 4.06
C GLU A 6 10.00 -7.62 4.44
N GLN A 7 11.06 -8.41 4.57
CA GLN A 7 10.97 -9.81 5.02
C GLN A 7 10.32 -9.97 6.40
N SER A 8 10.35 -8.91 7.21
CA SER A 8 9.67 -8.83 8.51
C SER A 8 8.15 -8.73 8.41
N ALA A 9 7.59 -8.51 7.21
CA ALA A 9 6.14 -8.39 7.01
C ALA A 9 5.40 -9.67 7.41
N PHE A 10 4.18 -9.50 7.89
CA PHE A 10 3.33 -10.65 8.22
C PHE A 10 3.03 -11.50 6.98
N PRO A 11 3.06 -12.85 7.08
CA PRO A 11 2.75 -13.72 5.94
C PRO A 11 1.40 -13.42 5.27
N GLY A 12 0.40 -12.99 6.07
CA GLY A 12 -0.91 -12.59 5.54
C GLY A 12 -0.83 -11.32 4.69
N VAL A 13 0.05 -10.37 5.00
CA VAL A 13 0.27 -9.17 4.19
C VAL A 13 0.91 -9.54 2.86
N ILE A 14 1.94 -10.41 2.88
CA ILE A 14 2.60 -10.89 1.65
C ILE A 14 1.59 -11.57 0.72
N ARG A 15 0.75 -12.46 1.26
CA ARG A 15 -0.30 -13.16 0.49
C ARG A 15 -1.32 -12.20 -0.13
N VAL A 16 -1.75 -11.20 0.63
CA VAL A 16 -2.69 -10.19 0.11
C VAL A 16 -2.04 -9.32 -0.95
N THR A 17 -0.75 -9.03 -0.84
CA THR A 17 -0.01 -8.31 -1.89
C THR A 17 -0.04 -9.06 -3.22
N GLU A 18 0.06 -10.40 -3.21
CA GLU A 18 -0.07 -11.21 -4.43
C GLU A 18 -1.48 -11.07 -5.05
N LYS A 19 -2.53 -11.06 -4.21
CA LYS A 19 -3.91 -10.84 -4.69
C LYS A 19 -4.07 -9.45 -5.30
N VAL A 20 -3.58 -8.41 -4.64
CA VAL A 20 -3.63 -7.04 -5.14
C VAL A 20 -2.82 -6.87 -6.42
N ALA A 21 -1.67 -7.55 -6.55
CA ALA A 21 -0.91 -7.57 -7.80
C ALA A 21 -1.70 -8.21 -8.96
N HIS A 22 -2.50 -9.25 -8.67
CA HIS A 22 -3.42 -9.83 -9.64
C HIS A 22 -4.54 -8.84 -10.02
N ASP A 23 -5.11 -8.13 -9.05
CA ASP A 23 -6.13 -7.11 -9.29
C ASP A 23 -5.59 -5.97 -10.19
N VAL A 24 -4.35 -5.53 -9.94
CA VAL A 24 -3.66 -4.55 -10.82
C VAL A 24 -3.50 -5.12 -12.25
N GLU A 25 -3.14 -6.40 -12.37
CA GLU A 25 -3.03 -7.07 -13.67
C GLU A 25 -4.38 -7.13 -14.41
N LEU A 26 -5.46 -7.43 -13.68
CA LEU A 26 -6.81 -7.42 -14.26
C LEU A 26 -7.17 -6.05 -14.84
N VAL A 27 -6.75 -4.97 -14.20
CA VAL A 27 -7.05 -3.59 -14.63
C VAL A 27 -6.12 -3.13 -15.75
N SER A 28 -4.81 -3.28 -15.58
CA SER A 28 -3.79 -2.68 -16.45
C SER A 28 -3.27 -3.61 -17.55
N GLY A 29 -3.54 -4.91 -17.44
CA GLY A 29 -2.93 -5.93 -18.30
C GLY A 29 -1.46 -6.23 -17.98
N LYS A 30 -0.88 -5.60 -16.94
CA LYS A 30 0.52 -5.78 -16.54
C LYS A 30 0.59 -6.12 -15.05
N LYS A 31 1.18 -7.27 -14.73
CA LYS A 31 1.38 -7.67 -13.34
C LYS A 31 2.50 -6.87 -12.70
N PRO A 32 2.27 -6.24 -11.52
CA PRO A 32 3.32 -5.59 -10.75
C PRO A 32 4.41 -6.59 -10.33
N GLN A 33 5.64 -6.13 -10.29
CA GLN A 33 6.72 -6.88 -9.66
C GLN A 33 6.58 -6.80 -8.13
N ILE A 34 6.56 -7.93 -7.45
CA ILE A 34 6.60 -7.99 -5.98
C ILE A 34 8.04 -8.20 -5.54
N LEU A 35 8.54 -7.33 -4.68
CA LEU A 35 9.88 -7.39 -4.11
C LEU A 35 9.78 -7.55 -2.60
N VAL A 36 10.42 -8.59 -2.06
CA VAL A 36 10.51 -8.83 -0.61
C VAL A 36 11.98 -8.71 -0.21
N GLU A 37 12.33 -7.57 0.37
CA GLU A 37 13.70 -7.20 0.70
C GLU A 37 13.96 -7.33 2.20
N LYS A 38 15.21 -7.51 2.59
CA LYS A 38 15.58 -7.52 4.00
C LYS A 38 15.28 -6.16 4.64
N GLU A 39 15.63 -5.09 3.94
CA GLU A 39 15.33 -3.70 4.26
C GLU A 39 15.01 -2.95 2.99
N ILE A 40 14.00 -2.10 3.02
CA ILE A 40 13.67 -1.23 1.90
C ILE A 40 14.64 -0.04 1.94
N PRO A 41 15.45 0.18 0.88
CA PRO A 41 16.38 1.29 0.85
C PRO A 41 15.65 2.64 0.81
N GLU A 42 16.21 3.66 1.46
CA GLU A 42 15.67 5.03 1.47
C GLU A 42 15.67 5.65 0.06
N THR A 43 16.65 5.26 -0.74
CA THR A 43 16.75 5.67 -2.13
C THR A 43 16.09 4.64 -3.04
N LEU A 44 14.78 4.49 -2.94
CA LEU A 44 14.04 3.76 -3.96
C LEU A 44 14.08 4.58 -5.25
N GLU A 45 14.97 4.21 -6.14
CA GLU A 45 14.97 4.75 -7.49
C GLU A 45 13.69 4.28 -8.20
N SER A 46 12.68 5.14 -8.23
CA SER A 46 11.62 4.99 -9.21
C SER A 46 12.25 5.30 -10.57
N SER A 47 12.58 4.27 -11.33
CA SER A 47 13.05 4.42 -12.69
C SER A 47 11.87 4.88 -13.57
N GLY A 48 11.80 6.17 -13.87
CA GLY A 48 10.84 6.70 -14.82
C GLY A 48 9.42 6.95 -14.27
N GLU A 49 8.42 6.69 -15.08
CA GLU A 49 7.00 6.94 -14.79
C GLU A 49 6.32 5.86 -13.91
N ASP A 50 7.04 4.82 -13.55
CA ASP A 50 6.48 3.67 -12.83
C ASP A 50 6.27 3.92 -11.35
N TRP A 51 5.11 3.54 -10.84
CA TRP A 51 4.80 3.61 -9.43
C TRP A 51 5.52 2.54 -8.61
N THR A 52 6.04 2.95 -7.47
CA THR A 52 6.51 2.08 -6.40
C THR A 52 5.54 2.17 -5.23
N ILE A 53 5.04 1.03 -4.77
CA ILE A 53 4.17 0.92 -3.62
C ILE A 53 4.94 0.19 -2.52
N ILE A 54 4.99 0.75 -1.32
CA ILE A 54 5.55 0.09 -0.14
C ILE A 54 4.37 -0.31 0.76
N ALA A 55 4.24 -1.61 1.03
CA ALA A 55 3.26 -2.10 2.00
C ALA A 55 3.96 -2.49 3.30
N ALA A 56 3.65 -1.80 4.38
CA ALA A 56 4.39 -1.93 5.64
C ALA A 56 3.47 -1.85 6.87
N THR A 57 3.85 -2.56 7.93
CA THR A 57 3.11 -2.56 9.20
C THR A 57 3.93 -1.88 10.29
N LYS A 58 3.31 -0.96 11.01
CA LYS A 58 3.92 -0.26 12.14
C LYS A 58 4.44 -1.26 13.18
N GLY A 59 5.61 -1.01 13.74
CA GLY A 59 6.28 -1.91 14.68
C GLY A 59 6.94 -3.15 14.05
N LYS A 60 6.80 -3.37 12.74
CA LYS A 60 7.46 -4.46 12.00
C LYS A 60 8.43 -3.96 10.94
N SER A 61 8.17 -2.80 10.36
CA SER A 61 8.93 -2.24 9.26
C SER A 61 10.01 -1.29 9.75
N SER A 62 11.25 -1.53 9.35
CA SER A 62 12.37 -0.61 9.56
C SER A 62 12.21 0.67 8.74
N PHE A 63 11.62 0.57 7.56
CA PHE A 63 11.31 1.70 6.70
C PHE A 63 10.31 2.66 7.37
N LEU A 64 9.20 2.13 7.93
CA LEU A 64 8.24 2.98 8.65
C LEU A 64 8.85 3.63 9.89
N LYS A 65 9.72 2.93 10.60
CA LYS A 65 10.42 3.49 11.75
C LYS A 65 11.24 4.73 11.37
N LYS A 66 12.00 4.66 10.28
CA LYS A 66 12.76 5.80 9.75
C LYS A 66 11.85 6.96 9.32
N LEU A 67 10.74 6.65 8.66
CA LEU A 67 9.75 7.66 8.25
C LEU A 67 9.08 8.33 9.46
N GLU A 68 8.87 7.58 10.54
CA GLU A 68 8.34 8.08 11.82
C GLU A 68 9.35 8.98 12.53
N GLU A 69 10.63 8.59 12.55
CA GLU A 69 11.74 9.40 13.07
C GLU A 69 11.94 10.69 12.26
N ALA A 70 11.64 10.66 10.96
CA ALA A 70 11.63 11.83 10.11
C ALA A 70 10.42 12.76 10.34
N GLY A 71 9.46 12.35 11.17
CA GLY A 71 8.37 13.19 11.65
C GLY A 71 7.05 13.06 10.90
N SER A 72 6.78 11.95 10.19
CA SER A 72 5.49 11.74 9.51
C SER A 72 4.31 11.90 10.47
N ALA A 73 3.39 12.81 10.11
CA ALA A 73 2.18 13.09 10.89
C ALA A 73 1.19 11.93 10.81
N GLU A 74 1.08 11.29 9.65
CA GLU A 74 0.18 10.18 9.39
C GLU A 74 0.54 8.96 10.24
N LEU A 75 1.85 8.69 10.41
CA LEU A 75 2.30 7.58 11.25
C LEU A 75 2.06 7.86 12.74
N LYS A 76 2.16 9.12 13.17
CA LYS A 76 1.77 9.51 14.54
C LYS A 76 0.28 9.33 14.77
N GLU A 77 -0.55 9.69 13.77
CA GLU A 77 -2.00 9.51 13.87
C GLU A 77 -2.42 8.05 13.91
N LEU A 78 -1.65 7.13 13.33
CA LEU A 78 -1.88 5.68 13.44
C LEU A 78 -1.48 5.10 14.80
N GLU A 79 -0.83 5.89 15.66
CA GLU A 79 -0.38 5.41 16.97
C GLU A 79 -1.57 5.02 17.84
N GLN A 80 -1.49 3.86 18.49
CA GLN A 80 -2.54 3.28 19.34
C GLN A 80 -3.88 2.98 18.64
N LYS A 81 -4.00 3.23 17.33
CA LYS A 81 -5.17 2.84 16.55
C LYS A 81 -5.12 1.37 16.17
N ARG A 82 -6.29 0.79 16.00
CA ARG A 82 -6.48 -0.62 15.65
C ARG A 82 -7.08 -0.74 14.27
N GLU A 83 -6.51 -1.64 13.46
CA GLU A 83 -7.02 -1.97 12.13
C GLU A 83 -7.15 -0.75 11.19
N CYS A 84 -6.29 0.26 11.42
CA CYS A 84 -6.22 1.46 10.60
C CYS A 84 -5.05 1.41 9.63
N TYR A 85 -5.16 2.17 8.56
CA TYR A 85 -4.08 2.38 7.61
C TYR A 85 -4.01 3.85 7.19
N ALA A 86 -2.84 4.22 6.69
CA ALA A 86 -2.61 5.48 5.99
C ALA A 86 -2.02 5.22 4.60
N TRP A 87 -2.46 6.00 3.63
CA TRP A 87 -1.78 6.18 2.35
C TRP A 87 -0.96 7.46 2.43
N ILE A 88 0.35 7.30 2.29
CA ILE A 88 1.31 8.39 2.43
C ILE A 88 2.06 8.54 1.11
N PHE A 89 2.14 9.76 0.60
CA PHE A 89 2.95 10.12 -0.55
C PHE A 89 4.13 10.97 -0.05
N PRO A 90 5.25 10.33 0.36
CA PRO A 90 6.36 11.04 0.96
C PRO A 90 7.07 11.91 -0.07
N GLU A 91 7.41 13.14 0.31
CA GLU A 91 8.29 13.98 -0.46
C GLU A 91 9.72 13.41 -0.43
N ILE A 92 10.28 13.11 -1.58
CA ILE A 92 11.67 12.70 -1.70
C ILE A 92 12.51 13.95 -1.97
N LYS A 93 13.44 14.27 -1.07
CA LYS A 93 14.39 15.38 -1.24
C LYS A 93 15.07 15.29 -2.61
N ASN A 94 15.08 16.38 -3.33
CA ASN A 94 15.66 16.56 -4.68
C ASN A 94 14.89 15.90 -5.85
N ARG A 95 13.61 15.58 -5.70
CA ARG A 95 12.76 15.13 -6.82
C ARG A 95 11.49 15.97 -6.94
N THR A 96 11.20 16.41 -8.15
CA THR A 96 9.98 17.19 -8.49
C THR A 96 8.71 16.35 -8.49
N LYS A 97 8.81 15.01 -8.61
CA LYS A 97 7.71 14.03 -8.47
C LYS A 97 8.28 12.71 -7.98
N SER A 98 7.75 12.19 -6.91
CA SER A 98 8.01 10.82 -6.49
C SER A 98 6.78 9.97 -6.79
N ASN A 99 6.92 8.98 -7.70
CA ASN A 99 5.88 7.98 -7.90
C ASN A 99 5.97 6.91 -6.81
N LEU A 100 5.84 7.34 -5.55
CA LEU A 100 5.94 6.50 -4.36
C LEU A 100 4.67 6.62 -3.53
N LEU A 101 4.02 5.49 -3.28
CA LEU A 101 2.94 5.36 -2.32
C LEU A 101 3.39 4.43 -1.19
N VAL A 102 3.27 4.89 0.05
CA VAL A 102 3.46 4.06 1.25
C VAL A 102 2.10 3.73 1.84
N ILE A 103 1.78 2.45 1.89
CA ILE A 103 0.60 1.89 2.57
C ILE A 103 1.05 1.42 3.94
N ALA A 104 0.82 2.25 4.94
CA ALA A 104 1.20 1.99 6.32
C ALA A 104 0.00 1.51 7.14
N GLY A 105 0.09 0.32 7.73
CA GLY A 105 -0.94 -0.17 8.64
C GLY A 105 -0.54 -0.01 10.10
N SER A 106 -1.49 0.34 10.97
CA SER A 106 -1.29 0.34 12.43
C SER A 106 -0.99 -1.07 12.97
N ASP A 107 -1.54 -2.08 12.31
CA ASP A 107 -1.34 -3.50 12.57
C ASP A 107 -1.45 -4.32 11.27
N LYS A 108 -1.39 -5.65 11.38
CA LYS A 108 -1.51 -6.57 10.24
C LYS A 108 -2.79 -6.32 9.43
N ARG A 109 -3.93 -6.16 10.10
CA ARG A 109 -5.23 -5.96 9.42
C ARG A 109 -5.30 -4.60 8.76
N GLY A 110 -4.80 -3.55 9.42
CA GLY A 110 -4.70 -2.22 8.83
C GLY A 110 -3.92 -2.24 7.53
N THR A 111 -2.75 -2.90 7.49
CA THR A 111 -1.97 -3.03 6.24
C THR A 111 -2.75 -3.75 5.15
N ILE A 112 -3.45 -4.84 5.49
CA ILE A 112 -4.29 -5.60 4.56
C ILE A 112 -5.42 -4.73 4.00
N TYR A 113 -6.10 -3.96 4.85
CA TYR A 113 -7.18 -3.07 4.41
C TYR A 113 -6.66 -1.94 3.52
N GLY A 114 -5.49 -1.38 3.84
CA GLY A 114 -4.85 -0.38 2.98
C GLY A 114 -4.48 -0.92 1.59
N LEU A 115 -4.07 -2.19 1.51
CA LEU A 115 -3.83 -2.89 0.25
C LEU A 115 -5.12 -3.13 -0.54
N PHE A 116 -6.19 -3.59 0.10
CA PHE A 116 -7.48 -3.78 -0.57
C PHE A 116 -8.13 -2.46 -0.98
N HIS A 117 -7.87 -1.36 -0.26
CA HIS A 117 -8.30 -0.04 -0.71
C HIS A 117 -7.70 0.32 -2.08
N LEU A 118 -6.47 -0.13 -2.38
CA LEU A 118 -5.90 0.03 -3.72
C LEU A 118 -6.72 -0.72 -4.77
N SER A 119 -7.12 -1.97 -4.53
CA SER A 119 -7.99 -2.72 -5.43
C SER A 119 -9.33 -2.03 -5.64
N GLU A 120 -9.93 -1.51 -4.57
CA GLU A 120 -11.19 -0.76 -4.62
C GLU A 120 -11.06 0.50 -5.47
N MET A 121 -9.99 1.29 -5.27
CA MET A 121 -9.71 2.51 -6.05
C MET A 121 -9.47 2.22 -7.54
N LEU A 122 -8.99 1.04 -7.86
CA LEU A 122 -8.85 0.57 -9.24
C LEU A 122 -10.16 0.05 -9.85
N GLY A 123 -11.25 0.04 -9.08
CA GLY A 123 -12.56 -0.45 -9.51
C GLY A 123 -12.71 -1.97 -9.49
N VAL A 124 -11.83 -2.68 -8.77
CA VAL A 124 -11.94 -4.13 -8.60
C VAL A 124 -12.95 -4.42 -7.50
N SER A 125 -14.04 -5.10 -7.86
CA SER A 125 -15.04 -5.55 -6.90
C SER A 125 -14.48 -6.63 -5.98
N PRO A 126 -14.78 -6.64 -4.67
CA PRO A 126 -14.45 -7.77 -3.79
C PRO A 126 -15.11 -9.08 -4.25
N PHE A 127 -16.11 -9.02 -5.13
CA PHE A 127 -16.80 -10.17 -5.71
C PHE A 127 -16.29 -10.56 -7.11
N VAL A 128 -15.18 -9.98 -7.58
CA VAL A 128 -14.65 -10.22 -8.94
C VAL A 128 -14.49 -11.71 -9.26
N ASP A 129 -13.97 -12.48 -8.32
CA ASP A 129 -13.74 -13.93 -8.49
C ASP A 129 -15.04 -14.77 -8.40
N TRP A 130 -16.14 -14.17 -7.92
CA TRP A 130 -17.41 -14.88 -7.67
C TRP A 130 -18.48 -14.56 -8.70
N CYS A 131 -18.53 -13.32 -9.16
CA CYS A 131 -19.58 -12.84 -10.06
C CYS A 131 -19.09 -12.59 -11.48
N GLY A 132 -17.81 -12.81 -11.77
CA GLY A 132 -17.24 -12.54 -13.09
C GLY A 132 -17.29 -11.06 -13.50
N LEU A 133 -17.45 -10.17 -12.52
CA LEU A 133 -17.50 -8.72 -12.76
C LEU A 133 -16.07 -8.21 -13.01
N MET A 134 -15.69 -8.15 -14.26
CA MET A 134 -14.37 -7.65 -14.65
C MET A 134 -14.29 -6.13 -14.44
N PRO A 135 -13.20 -5.64 -13.81
CA PRO A 135 -12.99 -4.21 -13.67
C PRO A 135 -12.75 -3.54 -15.02
N PRO A 136 -13.03 -2.23 -15.13
CA PRO A 136 -12.73 -1.48 -16.34
C PRO A 136 -11.21 -1.48 -16.59
N LYS A 137 -10.82 -1.67 -17.87
CA LYS A 137 -9.42 -1.61 -18.26
C LYS A 137 -8.92 -0.17 -18.22
N GLN A 138 -7.70 -0.01 -17.71
CA GLN A 138 -6.99 1.28 -17.65
C GLN A 138 -5.62 1.11 -18.31
N GLU A 139 -5.31 1.93 -19.30
CA GLU A 139 -4.00 1.90 -19.97
C GLU A 139 -2.87 2.33 -19.02
N LYS A 140 -3.17 3.25 -18.11
CA LYS A 140 -2.24 3.77 -17.10
C LYS A 140 -2.94 3.86 -15.74
N ILE A 141 -2.32 3.31 -14.72
CA ILE A 141 -2.76 3.50 -13.35
C ILE A 141 -2.19 4.83 -12.85
N GLU A 142 -3.08 5.75 -12.52
CA GLU A 142 -2.72 7.04 -11.97
C GLU A 142 -3.02 7.08 -10.48
N LEU A 143 -1.97 7.17 -9.67
CA LEU A 143 -2.06 7.51 -8.27
C LEU A 143 -1.69 8.99 -8.10
N ARG A 144 -2.35 9.68 -7.18
CA ARG A 144 -2.16 11.11 -6.97
C ARG A 144 -2.04 11.41 -5.48
N GLU A 145 -1.31 12.47 -5.16
CA GLU A 145 -1.09 12.88 -3.77
C GLU A 145 -2.39 13.25 -3.02
N ASP A 146 -3.43 13.72 -3.76
CA ASP A 146 -4.74 14.00 -3.19
C ASP A 146 -5.52 12.75 -2.76
N MET A 147 -5.02 11.55 -3.10
CA MET A 147 -5.52 10.27 -2.58
C MET A 147 -4.95 9.91 -1.20
N ALA A 148 -4.06 10.74 -0.63
CA ALA A 148 -3.57 10.55 0.72
C ALA A 148 -4.74 10.48 1.71
N CYS A 149 -4.73 9.47 2.56
CA CYS A 149 -5.84 9.25 3.48
C CYS A 149 -5.39 8.51 4.73
N ILE A 150 -6.16 8.68 5.80
CA ILE A 150 -6.04 7.89 7.02
C ILE A 150 -7.41 7.29 7.31
N SER A 151 -7.47 5.96 7.42
CA SER A 151 -8.72 5.27 7.71
C SER A 151 -9.18 5.51 9.14
N LYS A 152 -10.49 5.43 9.36
CA LYS A 152 -11.07 5.47 10.70
C LYS A 152 -10.93 4.11 11.38
N GLU A 153 -10.75 4.12 12.70
CA GLU A 153 -10.80 2.90 13.49
C GLU A 153 -12.18 2.25 13.40
N PRO A 154 -12.27 0.92 13.25
CA PRO A 154 -13.55 0.23 13.24
C PRO A 154 -14.30 0.42 14.55
N SER A 155 -15.58 0.78 14.47
CA SER A 155 -16.46 0.93 15.63
C SER A 155 -16.74 -0.38 16.35
N VAL A 156 -16.60 -1.53 15.66
CA VAL A 156 -16.85 -2.87 16.21
C VAL A 156 -15.54 -3.63 16.32
N ARG A 157 -15.25 -4.15 17.52
CA ARG A 157 -14.00 -4.88 17.80
C ARG A 157 -13.95 -6.26 17.15
N TYR A 158 -15.08 -6.96 17.10
CA TYR A 158 -15.20 -8.28 16.51
C TYR A 158 -16.11 -8.20 15.29
N ARG A 159 -15.51 -8.49 14.13
CA ARG A 159 -16.22 -8.62 12.85
C ARG A 159 -15.95 -10.03 12.38
N GLY A 160 -17.01 -10.82 12.38
CA GLY A 160 -17.01 -12.22 11.92
C GLY A 160 -16.67 -12.36 10.46
#